data_2412350f42bc6a296f7748acff573d27
#
_entry.id   2412350f42bc6a296f7748acff573d27
#
_cell.length_a   1.000
_cell.length_b   1.000
_cell.length_c   1.000
_cell.angle_alpha   90.00
_cell.angle_beta   90.00
_cell.angle_gamma   90.00
#
_symmetry.space_group_name_H-M   'P 1'
#
loop_
_entity.id
_entity.type
_entity.pdbx_description
1 polymer ?
#
loop_
_entity_poly.entity_id
_entity_poly.type
_entity_poly.pdbx_seq_one_letter_code
_entity_poly.pdbx_strand_id
1 'polypeptide(L)'
;MRRKNYLRVVLLSSLALALFTFPVNFYADSNSVARTTAAPPATVALQPNISVNGFFATDKAQRGRTIQAAVVMEIPRDFHVNGNKPLGKYAVPTTLKVDASGGIRVGPVTYPRASVKSFSFSEERLAVYEGRVVMRFNITVPSGYDQGVTQLRVRLRYQSCTNEVCFPPQNRDISMPIAVVGANDPVKRINGNIFGGRRS
;
A
#
# COMPACT_ATOMS: atom_id res chain seq x y z
N MET A 1 9.62 58.89 -23.16
CA MET A 1 9.61 59.62 -24.43
C MET A 1 9.34 58.67 -25.59
N ARG A 2 8.42 59.12 -26.44
CA ARG A 2 7.94 58.67 -27.76
C ARG A 2 6.75 57.71 -27.75
N ARG A 3 5.59 58.39 -27.84
CA ARG A 3 4.31 57.91 -28.43
C ARG A 3 4.48 57.73 -29.94
N LYS A 4 3.86 56.70 -30.51
CA LYS A 4 3.48 56.74 -31.94
C LYS A 4 2.07 56.16 -32.06
N ASN A 5 1.15 57.07 -32.41
CA ASN A 5 -0.20 56.87 -32.91
C ASN A 5 -0.12 56.39 -34.39
N TYR A 6 -0.98 55.52 -34.82
CA TYR A 6 -1.47 55.42 -36.22
C TYR A 6 -2.91 54.88 -36.12
N LEU A 7 -3.85 55.70 -36.30
CA LEU A 7 -4.57 56.23 -37.42
C LEU A 7 -5.58 55.24 -38.05
N ARG A 8 -6.83 55.60 -37.88
CA ARG A 8 -8.04 54.99 -38.43
C ARG A 8 -8.03 54.99 -39.95
N VAL A 9 -8.52 53.89 -40.55
CA VAL A 9 -9.12 53.95 -41.89
C VAL A 9 -10.45 53.21 -41.82
N VAL A 10 -11.48 54.01 -42.01
CA VAL A 10 -12.86 53.59 -42.24
C VAL A 10 -13.02 53.44 -43.75
N LEU A 11 -13.48 52.32 -44.23
CA LEU A 11 -13.99 52.16 -45.59
C LEU A 11 -15.33 51.44 -45.54
N LEU A 12 -16.35 52.25 -45.80
CA LEU A 12 -17.73 51.86 -46.11
C LEU A 12 -17.76 51.37 -47.58
N SER A 13 -18.37 50.20 -47.82
CA SER A 13 -18.96 49.88 -49.13
C SER A 13 -20.09 48.89 -49.01
N SER A 14 -21.28 49.42 -49.09
CA SER A 14 -22.52 49.08 -49.83
C SER A 14 -22.77 47.58 -50.17
N LEU A 15 -23.81 47.07 -49.57
CA LEU A 15 -25.14 46.61 -50.04
C LEU A 15 -25.18 45.86 -51.39
N ALA A 16 -25.38 44.54 -51.35
CA ALA A 16 -26.11 43.81 -52.39
C ALA A 16 -26.92 42.67 -51.74
N LEU A 17 -28.22 42.84 -51.67
CA LEU A 17 -29.22 41.89 -51.22
C LEU A 17 -29.53 40.92 -52.37
N ALA A 18 -29.01 39.71 -52.38
CA ALA A 18 -29.42 38.64 -53.30
C ALA A 18 -30.28 37.63 -52.54
N LEU A 19 -31.58 37.68 -52.81
CA LEU A 19 -32.55 36.71 -52.39
C LEU A 19 -32.34 35.38 -53.17
N PHE A 20 -31.65 34.40 -52.55
CA PHE A 20 -31.64 33.04 -53.04
C PHE A 20 -32.70 32.23 -52.31
N THR A 21 -33.78 31.93 -53.00
CA THR A 21 -34.77 30.94 -52.60
C THR A 21 -34.22 29.56 -52.84
N PHE A 22 -33.79 28.86 -51.76
CA PHE A 22 -33.46 27.45 -51.83
C PHE A 22 -34.72 26.62 -51.60
N PRO A 23 -34.97 25.57 -52.39
CA PRO A 23 -36.01 24.61 -52.10
C PRO A 23 -35.63 23.80 -50.87
N VAL A 24 -36.48 23.82 -49.85
CA VAL A 24 -36.33 22.98 -48.67
C VAL A 24 -36.71 21.54 -49.05
N ASN A 25 -35.73 20.72 -49.35
CA ASN A 25 -35.93 19.26 -49.43
C ASN A 25 -36.03 18.69 -48.02
N PHE A 26 -37.27 18.35 -47.61
CA PHE A 26 -37.49 17.51 -46.43
C PHE A 26 -37.02 16.09 -46.72
N TYR A 27 -35.78 15.79 -46.42
CA TYR A 27 -35.36 14.42 -46.23
C TYR A 27 -35.84 14.00 -44.85
N ALA A 28 -36.77 13.03 -44.84
CA ALA A 28 -37.14 12.30 -43.63
C ALA A 28 -35.92 11.49 -43.16
N ASP A 29 -35.20 12.05 -42.23
CA ASP A 29 -34.08 11.37 -41.55
C ASP A 29 -34.72 10.30 -40.64
N SER A 30 -34.61 9.08 -41.08
CA SER A 30 -35.00 7.90 -40.27
C SER A 30 -34.01 7.87 -39.07
N ASN A 31 -34.42 8.41 -37.95
CA ASN A 31 -33.70 8.31 -36.69
C ASN A 31 -33.56 6.82 -36.31
N SER A 32 -32.53 6.17 -36.81
CA SER A 32 -32.03 4.94 -36.20
C SER A 32 -31.36 5.35 -34.87
N VAL A 33 -32.13 5.32 -33.79
CA VAL A 33 -31.61 5.40 -32.44
C VAL A 33 -30.67 4.22 -32.25
N ALA A 34 -29.36 4.45 -32.51
CA ALA A 34 -28.33 3.51 -32.11
C ALA A 34 -28.42 3.36 -30.58
N ARG A 35 -29.00 2.26 -30.13
CA ARG A 35 -28.89 1.85 -28.73
C ARG A 35 -27.43 1.66 -28.42
N THR A 36 -26.82 2.68 -27.88
CA THR A 36 -25.52 2.55 -27.19
C THR A 36 -25.77 1.60 -26.03
N THR A 37 -25.48 0.33 -26.20
CA THR A 37 -25.39 -0.61 -25.08
C THR A 37 -24.22 -0.13 -24.23
N ALA A 38 -24.54 0.61 -23.16
CA ALA A 38 -23.56 0.95 -22.14
C ALA A 38 -22.94 -0.35 -21.65
N ALA A 39 -21.61 -0.49 -21.78
CA ALA A 39 -20.88 -1.59 -21.20
C ALA A 39 -21.24 -1.66 -19.70
N PRO A 40 -21.46 -2.85 -19.12
CA PRO A 40 -21.71 -2.97 -17.71
C PRO A 40 -20.61 -2.27 -16.94
N PRO A 41 -20.92 -1.57 -15.83
CA PRO A 41 -19.90 -0.89 -15.05
C PRO A 41 -18.83 -1.91 -14.65
N ALA A 42 -17.59 -1.62 -14.99
CA ALA A 42 -16.46 -2.45 -14.58
C ALA A 42 -16.53 -2.60 -13.06
N THR A 43 -16.70 -3.82 -12.58
CA THR A 43 -16.70 -4.14 -11.15
C THR A 43 -15.33 -3.74 -10.63
N VAL A 44 -15.24 -2.63 -9.92
CA VAL A 44 -14.00 -2.22 -9.27
C VAL A 44 -13.69 -3.30 -8.23
N ALA A 45 -12.69 -4.12 -8.51
CA ALA A 45 -12.24 -5.13 -7.58
C ALA A 45 -11.83 -4.43 -6.27
N LEU A 46 -12.57 -4.69 -5.19
CA LEU A 46 -12.27 -4.12 -3.89
C LEU A 46 -10.94 -4.67 -3.39
N GLN A 47 -10.04 -3.76 -2.99
CA GLN A 47 -8.80 -4.16 -2.36
C GLN A 47 -9.06 -4.93 -1.06
N PRO A 48 -8.30 -5.99 -0.77
CA PRO A 48 -8.52 -6.80 0.42
C PRO A 48 -8.26 -5.98 1.69
N ASN A 49 -9.09 -6.20 2.71
CA ASN A 49 -8.82 -5.69 4.04
C ASN A 49 -7.79 -6.58 4.74
N ILE A 50 -6.51 -6.31 4.50
CA ILE A 50 -5.39 -6.99 5.15
C ILE A 50 -5.14 -6.33 6.50
N SER A 51 -5.32 -7.09 7.59
CA SER A 51 -5.01 -6.60 8.93
C SER A 51 -3.52 -6.75 9.23
N VAL A 52 -2.95 -5.75 9.91
CA VAL A 52 -1.53 -5.72 10.28
C VAL A 52 -1.40 -5.24 11.72
N ASN A 53 -0.79 -6.07 12.58
CA ASN A 53 -0.66 -5.79 14.01
C ASN A 53 0.75 -6.05 14.50
N GLY A 54 1.20 -5.23 15.47
CA GLY A 54 2.51 -5.36 16.12
C GLY A 54 2.40 -6.06 17.48
N PHE A 55 3.42 -6.85 17.82
CA PHE A 55 3.46 -7.64 19.07
C PHE A 55 4.87 -7.64 19.65
N PHE A 56 4.96 -7.71 20.98
CA PHE A 56 6.18 -7.97 21.73
C PHE A 56 6.11 -9.31 22.44
N ALA A 57 7.27 -9.93 22.66
CA ALA A 57 7.37 -11.20 23.40
C ALA A 57 7.20 -11.03 24.91
N THR A 58 7.33 -9.79 25.42
CA THR A 58 7.17 -9.44 26.84
C THR A 58 6.25 -8.24 26.99
N ASP A 59 5.62 -8.11 28.15
CA ASP A 59 4.71 -7.01 28.49
C ASP A 59 5.44 -5.66 28.64
N LYS A 60 6.76 -5.71 28.97
CA LYS A 60 7.64 -4.56 29.13
C LYS A 60 9.03 -4.86 28.57
N ALA A 61 9.83 -3.84 28.33
CA ALA A 61 11.21 -3.92 27.91
C ALA A 61 12.15 -3.49 29.04
N GLN A 62 13.09 -4.33 29.43
CA GLN A 62 14.11 -3.97 30.43
C GLN A 62 15.26 -3.21 29.76
N ARG A 63 15.78 -2.19 30.44
CA ARG A 63 17.02 -1.49 30.02
C ARG A 63 18.19 -2.48 29.91
N GLY A 64 19.06 -2.27 28.92
CA GLY A 64 20.21 -3.15 28.66
C GLY A 64 19.86 -4.51 28.10
N ARG A 65 18.61 -4.80 27.79
CA ARG A 65 18.15 -6.11 27.32
C ARG A 65 17.65 -6.06 25.87
N THR A 66 17.71 -7.24 25.25
CA THR A 66 17.12 -7.49 23.93
C THR A 66 15.82 -8.26 24.10
N ILE A 67 14.76 -7.78 23.46
CA ILE A 67 13.47 -8.48 23.40
C ILE A 67 13.06 -8.73 21.95
N GLN A 68 12.22 -9.75 21.76
CA GLN A 68 11.65 -10.06 20.45
C GLN A 68 10.40 -9.24 20.21
N ALA A 69 10.24 -8.81 18.97
CA ALA A 69 9.04 -8.16 18.44
C ALA A 69 8.63 -8.83 17.12
N ALA A 70 7.38 -8.68 16.75
CA ALA A 70 6.87 -9.18 15.48
C ALA A 70 5.79 -8.28 14.92
N VAL A 71 5.67 -8.28 13.60
CA VAL A 71 4.50 -7.79 12.88
C VAL A 71 3.80 -8.98 12.25
N VAL A 72 2.52 -9.08 12.50
CA VAL A 72 1.64 -10.13 11.96
C VAL A 72 0.72 -9.50 10.93
N MET A 73 0.72 -10.04 9.74
CA MET A 73 -0.18 -9.69 8.66
C MET A 73 -1.13 -10.87 8.40
N GLU A 74 -2.45 -10.61 8.42
CA GLU A 74 -3.48 -11.60 8.10
C GLU A 74 -4.04 -11.29 6.71
N ILE A 75 -3.79 -12.19 5.79
CA ILE A 75 -4.20 -12.09 4.39
C ILE A 75 -5.49 -12.89 4.23
N PRO A 76 -6.60 -12.28 3.77
CA PRO A 76 -7.86 -13.00 3.53
C PRO A 76 -7.68 -14.13 2.52
N ARG A 77 -8.62 -15.10 2.53
CA ARG A 77 -8.69 -16.13 1.49
C ARG A 77 -8.80 -15.50 0.11
N ASP A 78 -8.33 -16.19 -0.90
CA ASP A 78 -8.34 -15.78 -2.31
C ASP A 78 -7.40 -14.60 -2.64
N PHE A 79 -6.66 -14.12 -1.62
CA PHE A 79 -5.62 -13.12 -1.79
C PHE A 79 -4.25 -13.65 -1.40
N HIS A 80 -3.24 -13.09 -2.03
CA HIS A 80 -1.84 -13.26 -1.65
C HIS A 80 -1.11 -11.91 -1.71
N VAL A 81 0.05 -11.83 -1.10
CA VAL A 81 0.98 -10.71 -1.26
C VAL A 81 2.31 -11.22 -1.74
N ASN A 82 3.02 -10.41 -2.51
CA ASN A 82 4.36 -10.76 -2.93
C ASN A 82 5.27 -11.00 -1.73
N GLY A 83 6.15 -11.99 -1.81
CA GLY A 83 7.16 -12.26 -0.80
C GLY A 83 8.17 -11.10 -0.64
N ASN A 84 9.02 -11.18 0.38
CA ASN A 84 10.08 -10.19 0.58
C ASN A 84 11.21 -10.29 -0.46
N LYS A 85 11.30 -11.42 -1.17
CA LYS A 85 12.19 -11.67 -2.30
C LYS A 85 11.34 -12.25 -3.44
N PRO A 86 10.58 -11.42 -4.15
CA PRO A 86 9.74 -11.90 -5.24
C PRO A 86 10.61 -12.38 -6.40
N LEU A 87 10.08 -13.32 -7.20
CA LEU A 87 10.77 -13.86 -8.39
C LEU A 87 10.45 -13.06 -9.64
N GLY A 88 9.24 -12.49 -9.75
CA GLY A 88 8.78 -11.77 -10.94
C GLY A 88 9.43 -10.39 -11.07
N LYS A 89 9.77 -10.01 -12.30
CA LYS A 89 10.44 -8.73 -12.64
C LYS A 89 9.68 -7.49 -12.13
N TYR A 90 8.36 -7.53 -12.16
CA TYR A 90 7.49 -6.40 -11.77
C TYR A 90 6.84 -6.57 -10.40
N ALA A 91 7.13 -7.66 -9.71
CA ALA A 91 6.56 -7.93 -8.41
C ALA A 91 7.17 -7.00 -7.33
N VAL A 92 6.31 -6.24 -6.66
CA VAL A 92 6.73 -5.34 -5.59
C VAL A 92 6.96 -6.14 -4.31
N PRO A 93 8.17 -6.12 -3.72
CA PRO A 93 8.46 -6.91 -2.53
C PRO A 93 7.71 -6.43 -1.29
N THR A 94 7.33 -7.36 -0.42
CA THR A 94 6.92 -7.03 0.95
C THR A 94 8.14 -6.59 1.76
N THR A 95 8.08 -5.37 2.31
CA THR A 95 9.18 -4.80 3.10
C THR A 95 8.67 -4.24 4.42
N LEU A 96 9.38 -4.53 5.51
CA LEU A 96 9.10 -4.00 6.84
C LEU A 96 10.25 -3.07 7.25
N LYS A 97 9.93 -1.80 7.51
CA LYS A 97 10.85 -0.83 8.10
C LYS A 97 10.41 -0.56 9.53
N VAL A 98 11.37 -0.52 10.42
CA VAL A 98 11.12 -0.27 11.85
C VAL A 98 12.03 0.84 12.31
N ASP A 99 11.44 1.92 12.81
CA ASP A 99 12.13 3.07 13.37
C ASP A 99 11.88 3.12 14.88
N ALA A 100 12.93 3.38 15.63
CA ALA A 100 12.90 3.53 17.08
C ALA A 100 13.66 4.80 17.49
N SER A 101 13.25 5.42 18.58
CA SER A 101 13.91 6.62 19.15
C SER A 101 14.79 6.25 20.35
N GLY A 102 15.53 7.23 20.86
CA GLY A 102 16.27 7.12 22.12
C GLY A 102 17.44 6.10 22.09
N GLY A 103 17.99 5.79 20.92
CA GLY A 103 19.11 4.85 20.82
C GLY A 103 18.71 3.37 20.90
N ILE A 104 17.43 3.04 20.88
CA ILE A 104 16.97 1.65 20.74
C ILE A 104 17.45 1.10 19.40
N ARG A 105 18.20 -0.01 19.43
CA ARG A 105 18.68 -0.68 18.21
C ARG A 105 17.66 -1.71 17.74
N VAL A 106 17.37 -1.66 16.45
CA VAL A 106 16.50 -2.62 15.78
C VAL A 106 17.37 -3.59 14.98
N GLY A 107 17.21 -4.87 15.24
CA GLY A 107 17.87 -5.94 14.50
C GLY A 107 17.24 -6.21 13.14
N PRO A 108 17.84 -7.08 12.31
CA PRO A 108 17.30 -7.44 11.01
C PRO A 108 15.94 -8.11 11.12
N VAL A 109 15.10 -7.86 10.11
CA VAL A 109 13.78 -8.50 10.00
C VAL A 109 13.93 -9.90 9.40
N THR A 110 13.40 -10.88 10.11
CA THR A 110 13.27 -12.26 9.62
C THR A 110 11.87 -12.46 9.05
N TYR A 111 11.82 -12.75 7.76
CA TYR A 111 10.59 -13.06 7.03
C TYR A 111 10.34 -14.57 7.00
N PRO A 112 9.08 -15.04 6.96
CA PRO A 112 8.79 -16.44 6.73
C PRO A 112 9.17 -16.85 5.30
N ARG A 113 9.25 -18.15 5.07
CA ARG A 113 9.47 -18.67 3.72
C ARG A 113 8.24 -18.40 2.85
N ALA A 114 8.44 -17.79 1.69
CA ALA A 114 7.41 -17.60 0.70
C ALA A 114 7.13 -18.91 -0.06
N SER A 115 5.88 -19.12 -0.47
CA SER A 115 5.48 -20.19 -1.37
C SER A 115 5.68 -19.75 -2.82
N VAL A 116 6.16 -20.64 -3.69
CA VAL A 116 6.35 -20.36 -5.11
C VAL A 116 5.18 -20.93 -5.89
N LYS A 117 4.40 -20.04 -6.54
CA LYS A 117 3.16 -20.38 -7.25
C LYS A 117 3.14 -19.81 -8.65
N SER A 118 2.32 -20.39 -9.54
CA SER A 118 1.98 -19.88 -10.87
C SER A 118 0.60 -19.26 -10.83
N PHE A 119 0.41 -18.15 -11.55
CA PHE A 119 -0.85 -17.40 -11.63
C PHE A 119 -1.15 -17.08 -13.09
N SER A 120 -2.44 -16.99 -13.44
CA SER A 120 -2.88 -16.75 -14.83
C SER A 120 -2.43 -15.40 -15.41
N PHE A 121 -2.21 -14.41 -14.54
CA PHE A 121 -1.76 -13.08 -14.94
C PHE A 121 -0.23 -12.95 -15.11
N SER A 122 0.55 -14.00 -14.85
CA SER A 122 2.02 -13.95 -14.88
C SER A 122 2.60 -15.19 -15.57
N GLU A 123 3.46 -14.98 -16.55
CA GLU A 123 4.24 -16.06 -17.18
C GLU A 123 5.31 -16.62 -16.22
N GLU A 124 5.77 -15.80 -15.28
CA GLU A 124 6.76 -16.17 -14.27
C GLU A 124 6.10 -16.72 -13.01
N ARG A 125 6.76 -17.70 -12.37
CA ARG A 125 6.36 -18.14 -11.03
C ARG A 125 6.65 -17.03 -10.02
N LEU A 126 5.73 -16.80 -9.08
CA LEU A 126 5.87 -15.77 -8.06
C LEU A 126 6.09 -16.38 -6.68
N ALA A 127 6.98 -15.77 -5.90
CA ALA A 127 7.15 -16.08 -4.49
C ALA A 127 6.18 -15.21 -3.66
N VAL A 128 5.21 -15.84 -3.00
CA VAL A 128 4.08 -15.16 -2.35
C VAL A 128 3.86 -15.60 -0.91
N TYR A 129 3.20 -14.76 -0.14
CA TYR A 129 2.65 -15.05 1.18
C TYR A 129 1.12 -15.13 1.11
N GLU A 130 0.57 -16.06 1.90
CA GLU A 130 -0.88 -16.26 2.07
C GLU A 130 -1.20 -16.48 3.54
N GLY A 131 -2.44 -16.22 3.93
CA GLY A 131 -2.91 -16.41 5.30
C GLY A 131 -2.12 -15.59 6.32
N ARG A 132 -1.65 -16.24 7.37
CA ARG A 132 -0.95 -15.58 8.47
C ARG A 132 0.55 -15.50 8.22
N VAL A 133 1.07 -14.27 8.14
CA VAL A 133 2.48 -13.96 7.90
C VAL A 133 3.08 -13.30 9.14
N VAL A 134 4.12 -13.91 9.73
CA VAL A 134 4.78 -13.39 10.94
C VAL A 134 6.20 -12.95 10.60
N MET A 135 6.43 -11.64 10.60
CA MET A 135 7.74 -11.01 10.40
C MET A 135 8.32 -10.67 11.77
N ARG A 136 9.48 -11.23 12.12
CA ARG A 136 10.10 -11.09 13.43
C ARG A 136 11.35 -10.25 13.38
N PHE A 137 11.63 -9.53 14.46
CA PHE A 137 12.86 -8.79 14.67
C PHE A 137 13.15 -8.65 16.16
N ASN A 138 14.37 -8.26 16.50
CA ASN A 138 14.75 -7.97 17.87
C ASN A 138 14.91 -6.46 18.06
N ILE A 139 14.63 -5.98 19.26
CA ILE A 139 15.01 -4.65 19.69
C ILE A 139 15.90 -4.74 20.92
N THR A 140 16.93 -3.91 20.97
CA THR A 140 17.83 -3.80 22.14
C THR A 140 17.69 -2.42 22.74
N VAL A 141 17.23 -2.37 23.98
CA VAL A 141 17.09 -1.12 24.76
C VAL A 141 18.44 -0.77 25.40
N PRO A 142 18.97 0.44 25.24
CA PRO A 142 20.21 0.83 25.91
C PRO A 142 20.07 0.77 27.42
N SER A 143 21.20 0.50 28.14
CA SER A 143 21.21 0.47 29.61
C SER A 143 20.88 1.83 30.24
N GLY A 144 21.25 2.93 29.58
CA GLY A 144 20.97 4.30 30.02
C GLY A 144 19.64 4.88 29.50
N TYR A 145 18.74 4.06 28.94
CA TYR A 145 17.46 4.55 28.45
C TYR A 145 16.56 5.00 29.62
N ASP A 146 15.82 6.10 29.46
CA ASP A 146 14.88 6.55 30.47
C ASP A 146 13.70 5.59 30.62
N GLN A 147 13.24 5.40 31.86
CA GLN A 147 12.03 4.60 32.12
C GLN A 147 10.80 5.37 31.63
N GLY A 148 9.81 4.64 31.13
CA GLY A 148 8.59 5.24 30.60
C GLY A 148 8.07 4.51 29.38
N VAL A 149 7.07 5.07 28.72
CA VAL A 149 6.51 4.49 27.50
C VAL A 149 7.27 5.05 26.29
N THR A 150 7.78 4.13 25.48
CA THR A 150 8.33 4.43 24.15
C THR A 150 7.50 3.72 23.08
N GLN A 151 7.73 4.07 21.83
CA GLN A 151 7.04 3.40 20.71
C GLN A 151 7.97 3.17 19.53
N LEU A 152 7.80 2.04 18.87
CA LEU A 152 8.36 1.80 17.56
C LEU A 152 7.37 2.29 16.50
N ARG A 153 7.90 2.91 15.45
CA ARG A 153 7.13 3.22 14.23
C ARG A 153 7.48 2.19 13.20
N VAL A 154 6.47 1.51 12.69
CA VAL A 154 6.65 0.43 11.73
C VAL A 154 5.91 0.77 10.47
N ARG A 155 6.58 0.67 9.33
CA ARG A 155 5.96 0.77 7.99
C ARG A 155 6.11 -0.54 7.26
N LEU A 156 4.97 -1.16 6.97
CA LEU A 156 4.88 -2.33 6.10
C LEU A 156 4.43 -1.89 4.71
N ARG A 157 5.25 -2.14 3.69
CA ARG A 157 4.87 -1.99 2.28
C ARG A 157 4.63 -3.38 1.69
N TYR A 158 3.54 -3.55 0.96
CA TYR A 158 3.19 -4.79 0.27
C TYR A 158 2.35 -4.53 -0.97
N GLN A 159 2.27 -5.52 -1.85
CA GLN A 159 1.36 -5.55 -2.98
C GLN A 159 0.51 -6.80 -2.88
N SER A 160 -0.82 -6.63 -2.84
CA SER A 160 -1.79 -7.72 -2.82
C SER A 160 -2.28 -8.04 -4.23
N CYS A 161 -2.59 -9.31 -4.46
CA CYS A 161 -3.12 -9.81 -5.72
C CYS A 161 -4.21 -10.86 -5.44
N THR A 162 -5.12 -11.03 -6.41
CA THR A 162 -5.95 -12.22 -6.57
C THR A 162 -5.24 -13.20 -7.53
N ASN A 163 -5.92 -14.28 -7.91
CA ASN A 163 -5.40 -15.18 -8.95
C ASN A 163 -5.41 -14.56 -10.36
N GLU A 164 -6.01 -13.39 -10.54
CA GLU A 164 -6.26 -12.76 -11.84
C GLU A 164 -5.58 -11.39 -11.98
N VAL A 165 -5.49 -10.63 -10.87
CA VAL A 165 -5.02 -9.24 -10.93
C VAL A 165 -4.27 -8.83 -9.66
N CYS A 166 -3.27 -7.95 -9.83
CA CYS A 166 -2.57 -7.30 -8.72
C CYS A 166 -3.07 -5.87 -8.52
N PHE A 167 -3.26 -5.51 -7.24
CA PHE A 167 -3.63 -4.16 -6.83
C PHE A 167 -2.39 -3.26 -6.72
N PRO A 168 -2.57 -1.93 -6.72
CA PRO A 168 -1.49 -1.02 -6.43
C PRO A 168 -0.84 -1.30 -5.06
N PRO A 169 0.49 -1.13 -4.93
CA PRO A 169 1.18 -1.31 -3.66
C PRO A 169 0.63 -0.41 -2.57
N GLN A 170 0.55 -0.94 -1.34
CA GLN A 170 0.07 -0.23 -0.16
C GLN A 170 1.16 -0.09 0.90
N ASN A 171 1.01 0.95 1.74
CA ASN A 171 1.76 1.11 2.97
C ASN A 171 0.81 1.04 4.17
N ARG A 172 1.22 0.34 5.23
CA ARG A 172 0.55 0.30 6.53
C ARG A 172 1.52 0.79 7.59
N ASP A 173 1.17 1.88 8.23
CA ASP A 173 1.92 2.41 9.36
C ASP A 173 1.30 1.90 10.66
N ILE A 174 2.14 1.39 11.56
CA ILE A 174 1.74 0.82 12.85
C ILE A 174 2.59 1.49 13.93
N SER A 175 1.96 1.88 15.02
CA SER A 175 2.62 2.27 16.26
C SER A 175 2.62 1.10 17.23
N MET A 176 3.80 0.76 17.76
CA MET A 176 3.99 -0.32 18.73
C MET A 176 4.51 0.26 20.05
N PRO A 177 3.62 0.67 20.98
CA PRO A 177 4.04 1.20 22.28
C PRO A 177 4.53 0.08 23.18
N ILE A 178 5.56 0.36 23.99
CA ILE A 178 6.06 -0.51 25.04
C ILE A 178 6.60 0.28 26.23
N ALA A 179 6.34 -0.17 27.44
CA ALA A 179 6.93 0.40 28.63
C ALA A 179 8.38 -0.08 28.81
N VAL A 180 9.31 0.84 29.00
CA VAL A 180 10.68 0.57 29.39
C VAL A 180 10.81 0.66 30.90
N VAL A 181 11.39 -0.37 31.50
CA VAL A 181 11.57 -0.51 32.96
C VAL A 181 13.02 -0.74 33.33
N GLY A 182 13.33 -0.74 34.61
CA GLY A 182 14.67 -1.01 35.13
C GLY A 182 15.21 -2.38 34.69
N ALA A 183 16.54 -2.52 34.70
CA ALA A 183 17.21 -3.75 34.22
C ALA A 183 16.81 -5.01 34.99
N ASN A 184 16.39 -4.88 36.25
CA ASN A 184 16.01 -5.96 37.15
C ASN A 184 14.51 -6.01 37.45
N ASP A 185 13.71 -5.12 36.85
CA ASP A 185 12.26 -5.11 37.06
C ASP A 185 11.63 -6.36 36.45
N PRO A 186 10.59 -6.93 37.09
CA PRO A 186 9.94 -8.12 36.56
C PRO A 186 9.20 -7.86 35.26
N VAL A 187 9.36 -8.77 34.29
CA VAL A 187 8.64 -8.78 33.02
C VAL A 187 7.98 -10.15 32.79
N LYS A 188 6.84 -10.14 32.14
CA LYS A 188 6.08 -11.36 31.81
C LYS A 188 6.22 -11.67 30.33
N ARG A 189 6.41 -12.96 30.02
CA ARG A 189 6.29 -13.43 28.62
C ARG A 189 4.83 -13.43 28.21
N ILE A 190 4.57 -12.86 27.05
CA ILE A 190 3.24 -12.77 26.45
C ILE A 190 3.31 -13.22 24.98
N ASN A 191 2.17 -13.36 24.32
CA ASN A 191 2.08 -13.72 22.90
C ASN A 191 2.82 -15.02 22.53
N GLY A 192 2.73 -16.04 23.39
CA GLY A 192 3.40 -17.33 23.18
C GLY A 192 3.05 -18.03 21.86
N ASN A 193 1.87 -17.79 21.31
CA ASN A 193 1.43 -18.26 20.00
C ASN A 193 2.20 -17.62 18.81
N ILE A 194 2.88 -16.48 19.04
CA ILE A 194 3.70 -15.80 18.04
C ILE A 194 5.18 -16.11 18.26
N PHE A 195 5.63 -16.08 19.54
CA PHE A 195 7.04 -16.18 19.91
C PHE A 195 7.43 -17.54 20.51
N GLY A 196 6.45 -18.37 20.91
CA GLY A 196 6.71 -19.74 21.34
C GLY A 196 7.23 -20.56 20.18
N GLY A 197 8.42 -21.18 20.31
CA GLY A 197 8.87 -22.23 19.39
C GLY A 197 7.82 -23.36 19.34
N ARG A 198 7.70 -24.04 18.20
CA ARG A 198 6.98 -25.32 18.15
C ARG A 198 7.51 -26.18 19.30
N ARG A 199 6.66 -26.58 20.20
CA ARG A 199 6.96 -27.74 21.04
C ARG A 199 6.98 -28.92 20.08
N SER A 200 8.18 -29.42 19.81
CA SER A 200 8.40 -30.69 19.11
C SER A 200 7.76 -31.80 19.87
#